data_6b3f002750290a64bd90a235cfa99d91
#
_entry.id   6b3f002750290a64bd90a235cfa99d91
#
_cell.length_a   1.000
_cell.length_b   1.000
_cell.length_c   1.000
_cell.angle_alpha   90.00
_cell.angle_beta   90.00
_cell.angle_gamma   90.00
#
_symmetry.space_group_name_H-M   'P 1'
#
loop_
_entity.id
_entity.type
_entity.pdbx_description
1 polymer ?
#
loop_
_entity_poly.entity_id
_entity_poly.type
_entity_poly.pdbx_seq_one_letter_code
_entity_poly.pdbx_strand_id
1 'polypeptide(L)'
;MGSPAVLPLYPRDPEMNAKVNNAVKFREWWRPFAPSMLREVAGEYLEHACDSPFMILTNPVRPEKRGIIPSVTHVDGSARPQTVEKDINPLYWDLINEFGKRTGVPVVMNTSFNLRGEAIVNTPTDAVRTFFSSGMDALVIGSYLVEK
;
A
#
# COMPACT_ATOMS: atom_id res chain seq x y z
N MET A 1 12.38 4.70 8.19
CA MET A 1 12.17 3.31 8.63
C MET A 1 10.93 2.79 7.94
N GLY A 2 11.04 1.74 7.13
CA GLY A 2 9.88 1.08 6.55
C GLY A 2 9.21 0.24 7.64
N SER A 3 8.01 0.59 8.03
CA SER A 3 7.20 -0.31 8.86
C SER A 3 6.89 -1.57 8.06
N PRO A 4 6.81 -2.75 8.69
CA PRO A 4 6.28 -3.93 8.04
C PRO A 4 4.91 -3.64 7.43
N ALA A 5 4.76 -3.90 6.14
CA ALA A 5 3.55 -3.55 5.38
C ALA A 5 3.04 -4.74 4.57
N VAL A 6 1.74 -4.81 4.39
CA VAL A 6 1.11 -5.62 3.35
C VAL A 6 0.91 -4.72 2.14
N LEU A 7 1.44 -5.14 1.01
CA LEU A 7 1.43 -4.40 -0.25
C LEU A 7 0.65 -5.19 -1.30
N PRO A 8 -0.67 -5.03 -1.38
CA PRO A 8 -1.40 -5.47 -2.54
C PRO A 8 -0.97 -4.64 -3.75
N LEU A 9 -0.31 -5.28 -4.68
CA LEU A 9 0.38 -4.58 -5.78
C LEU A 9 -0.55 -4.19 -6.95
N TYR A 10 -1.86 -4.08 -6.75
CA TYR A 10 -2.74 -3.76 -7.88
C TYR A 10 -3.86 -2.77 -7.52
N PRO A 11 -3.55 -1.48 -7.33
CA PRO A 11 -4.53 -0.46 -6.94
C PRO A 11 -5.57 -0.18 -8.02
N ARG A 12 -5.38 -0.69 -9.24
CA ARG A 12 -6.29 -0.57 -10.39
C ARG A 12 -7.50 -1.51 -10.31
N ASP A 13 -7.39 -2.59 -9.53
CA ASP A 13 -8.50 -3.54 -9.34
C ASP A 13 -9.48 -2.97 -8.29
N PRO A 14 -10.71 -2.61 -8.68
CA PRO A 14 -11.69 -2.06 -7.74
C PRO A 14 -12.10 -3.07 -6.65
N GLU A 15 -11.90 -4.37 -6.88
CA GLU A 15 -12.19 -5.42 -5.89
C GLU A 15 -11.03 -5.67 -4.92
N MET A 16 -9.87 -5.03 -5.12
CA MET A 16 -8.69 -5.27 -4.28
C MET A 16 -8.96 -5.00 -2.79
N ASN A 17 -9.80 -4.01 -2.48
CA ASN A 17 -10.20 -3.73 -1.10
C ASN A 17 -10.89 -4.93 -0.45
N ALA A 18 -11.82 -5.56 -1.16
CA ALA A 18 -12.52 -6.75 -0.67
C ALA A 18 -11.56 -7.94 -0.56
N LYS A 19 -10.70 -8.15 -1.54
CA LYS A 19 -9.70 -9.24 -1.54
C LYS A 19 -8.76 -9.12 -0.34
N VAL A 20 -8.16 -7.95 -0.13
CA VAL A 20 -7.26 -7.72 1.02
C VAL A 20 -8.00 -7.81 2.35
N ASN A 21 -9.23 -7.30 2.40
CA ASN A 21 -10.01 -7.35 3.61
C ASN A 21 -10.37 -8.79 4.00
N ASN A 22 -10.77 -9.61 3.04
CA ASN A 22 -11.11 -11.01 3.27
C ASN A 22 -9.89 -11.90 3.54
N ALA A 23 -8.75 -11.60 2.90
CA ALA A 23 -7.54 -12.40 3.02
C ALA A 23 -6.71 -12.08 4.27
N VAL A 24 -6.73 -10.82 4.73
CA VAL A 24 -5.77 -10.32 5.73
C VAL A 24 -6.40 -9.49 6.84
N LYS A 25 -7.30 -8.55 6.52
CA LYS A 25 -7.69 -7.51 7.48
C LYS A 25 -8.94 -7.82 8.28
N PHE A 26 -9.93 -8.50 7.70
CA PHE A 26 -11.19 -8.88 8.37
C PHE A 26 -11.84 -7.73 9.13
N ARG A 27 -11.85 -6.52 8.53
CA ARG A 27 -12.40 -5.30 9.13
C ARG A 27 -13.58 -4.78 8.32
N GLU A 28 -14.18 -3.70 8.77
CA GLU A 28 -15.33 -3.07 8.15
C GLU A 28 -15.03 -2.67 6.70
N TRP A 29 -15.93 -2.96 5.77
CA TRP A 29 -15.75 -2.77 4.33
C TRP A 29 -15.53 -1.30 3.92
N TRP A 30 -16.04 -0.36 4.71
CA TRP A 30 -15.94 1.08 4.44
C TRP A 30 -14.58 1.69 4.85
N ARG A 31 -13.72 0.95 5.54
CA ARG A 31 -12.39 1.47 5.91
C ARG A 31 -11.48 1.50 4.71
N PRO A 32 -10.99 2.71 4.29
CA PRO A 32 -10.14 2.82 3.12
C PRO A 32 -8.74 2.26 3.37
N PHE A 33 -8.09 1.89 2.28
CA PHE A 33 -6.66 1.62 2.24
C PHE A 33 -5.91 2.85 1.72
N ALA A 34 -4.62 2.92 2.02
CA ALA A 34 -3.77 4.04 1.66
C ALA A 34 -2.93 3.71 0.42
N PRO A 35 -2.69 4.66 -0.50
CA PRO A 35 -1.68 4.51 -1.53
C PRO A 35 -0.29 4.85 -0.99
N SER A 36 0.74 4.08 -1.43
CA SER A 36 2.12 4.54 -1.46
C SER A 36 2.50 4.83 -2.90
N MET A 37 3.15 5.96 -3.13
CA MET A 37 3.56 6.43 -4.45
C MET A 37 4.91 7.11 -4.39
N LEU A 38 5.60 7.16 -5.52
CA LEU A 38 6.84 7.92 -5.61
C LEU A 38 6.54 9.40 -5.36
N ARG A 39 7.39 10.08 -4.58
CA ARG A 39 7.23 11.49 -4.27
C ARG A 39 7.11 12.35 -5.52
N GLU A 40 7.95 12.09 -6.52
CA GLU A 40 8.04 12.84 -7.77
C GLU A 40 6.80 12.74 -8.65
N VAL A 41 5.99 11.68 -8.51
CA VAL A 41 4.74 11.53 -9.28
C VAL A 41 3.49 11.90 -8.49
N ALA A 42 3.61 12.23 -7.21
CA ALA A 42 2.45 12.52 -6.36
C ALA A 42 1.54 13.61 -6.94
N GLY A 43 2.12 14.64 -7.55
CA GLY A 43 1.38 15.72 -8.20
C GLY A 43 0.60 15.33 -9.45
N GLU A 44 0.89 14.15 -10.04
CA GLU A 44 0.10 13.62 -11.17
C GLU A 44 -1.20 12.97 -10.68
N TYR A 45 -1.23 12.49 -9.45
CA TYR A 45 -2.36 11.76 -8.87
C TYR A 45 -3.19 12.59 -7.91
N LEU A 46 -2.56 13.55 -7.23
CA LEU A 46 -3.18 14.29 -6.14
C LEU A 46 -3.26 15.79 -6.46
N GLU A 47 -4.36 16.40 -6.07
CA GLU A 47 -4.46 17.86 -5.99
C GLU A 47 -3.70 18.31 -4.74
N HIS A 48 -2.99 19.45 -4.84
CA HIS A 48 -2.22 20.02 -3.73
C HIS A 48 -1.25 19.02 -3.08
N ALA A 49 -0.58 18.18 -3.92
CA ALA A 49 0.37 17.20 -3.44
C ALA A 49 1.46 17.85 -2.58
N CYS A 50 1.73 17.26 -1.45
CA CYS A 50 2.79 17.65 -0.53
C CYS A 50 3.49 16.40 0.01
N ASP A 51 4.63 16.59 0.66
CA ASP A 51 5.35 15.50 1.28
C ASP A 51 4.52 14.89 2.42
N SER A 52 4.22 13.61 2.31
CA SER A 52 3.42 12.85 3.27
C SER A 52 4.06 11.48 3.56
N PRO A 53 5.27 11.45 4.15
CA PRO A 53 5.97 10.17 4.36
C PRO A 53 5.32 9.27 5.41
N PHE A 54 4.42 9.81 6.25
CA PHE A 54 3.83 9.11 7.39
C PHE A 54 2.33 8.85 7.28
N MET A 55 1.72 9.09 6.13
CA MET A 55 0.27 8.86 5.90
C MET A 55 -0.65 9.60 6.89
N ILE A 56 -0.34 10.84 7.26
CA ILE A 56 -1.12 11.63 8.22
C ILE A 56 -2.00 12.69 7.56
N LEU A 57 -1.81 12.93 6.26
CA LEU A 57 -2.55 13.93 5.49
C LEU A 57 -3.48 13.23 4.49
N THR A 58 -4.61 13.87 4.20
CA THR A 58 -5.50 13.49 3.11
C THR A 58 -5.46 14.54 2.02
N ASN A 59 -5.40 14.09 0.76
CA ASN A 59 -5.39 14.94 -0.41
C ASN A 59 -6.48 14.48 -1.39
N PRO A 60 -7.19 15.39 -2.06
CA PRO A 60 -8.08 15.01 -3.15
C PRO A 60 -7.30 14.29 -4.25
N VAL A 61 -7.84 13.19 -4.73
CA VAL A 61 -7.34 12.50 -5.94
C VAL A 61 -7.88 13.24 -7.16
N ARG A 62 -7.01 13.55 -8.11
CA ARG A 62 -7.42 14.19 -9.36
C ARG A 62 -8.53 13.40 -10.03
N PRO A 63 -9.62 14.04 -10.49
CA PRO A 63 -10.79 13.34 -11.04
C PRO A 63 -10.45 12.30 -12.10
N GLU A 64 -9.53 12.62 -13.01
CA GLU A 64 -9.06 11.75 -14.09
C GLU A 64 -8.22 10.56 -13.62
N LYS A 65 -7.73 10.59 -12.37
CA LYS A 65 -6.92 9.51 -11.77
C LYS A 65 -7.72 8.57 -10.87
N ARG A 66 -8.92 8.95 -10.43
CA ARG A 66 -9.77 8.14 -9.53
C ARG A 66 -10.07 6.75 -10.11
N GLY A 67 -10.36 6.69 -11.41
CA GLY A 67 -10.57 5.41 -12.12
C GLY A 67 -9.30 4.60 -12.37
N ILE A 68 -8.11 5.20 -12.19
CA ILE A 68 -6.82 4.52 -12.36
C ILE A 68 -6.39 3.84 -11.05
N ILE A 69 -6.71 4.43 -9.90
CA ILE A 69 -6.36 3.91 -8.56
C ILE A 69 -7.61 3.77 -7.67
N PRO A 70 -8.67 3.07 -8.13
CA PRO A 70 -9.96 3.06 -7.43
C PRO A 70 -9.87 2.46 -6.03
N SER A 71 -9.05 1.44 -5.80
CA SER A 71 -8.98 0.75 -4.50
C SER A 71 -8.25 1.53 -3.40
N VAL A 72 -7.63 2.66 -3.73
CA VAL A 72 -6.99 3.57 -2.76
C VAL A 72 -7.57 4.98 -2.81
N THR A 73 -8.66 5.15 -3.56
CA THR A 73 -9.46 6.39 -3.60
C THR A 73 -10.66 6.20 -2.68
N HIS A 74 -10.84 7.12 -1.74
CA HIS A 74 -11.96 7.10 -0.80
C HIS A 74 -13.27 7.47 -1.50
N VAL A 75 -14.40 7.22 -0.84
CA VAL A 75 -15.73 7.52 -1.38
C VAL A 75 -15.93 9.02 -1.69
N ASP A 76 -15.29 9.89 -0.92
CA ASP A 76 -15.28 11.34 -1.12
C ASP A 76 -14.31 11.82 -2.21
N GLY A 77 -13.58 10.90 -2.85
CA GLY A 77 -12.58 11.19 -3.87
C GLY A 77 -11.22 11.62 -3.32
N SER A 78 -10.98 11.50 -2.03
CA SER A 78 -9.68 11.74 -1.41
C SER A 78 -8.84 10.46 -1.30
N ALA A 79 -7.57 10.61 -0.92
CA ALA A 79 -6.69 9.52 -0.52
C ALA A 79 -5.80 9.99 0.64
N ARG A 80 -5.28 9.05 1.41
CA ARG A 80 -4.30 9.30 2.48
C ARG A 80 -2.94 8.74 2.06
N PRO A 81 -2.18 9.50 1.24
CA PRO A 81 -0.99 9.00 0.58
C PRO A 81 0.20 8.85 1.53
N GLN A 82 1.08 7.91 1.15
CA GLN A 82 2.46 7.91 1.56
C GLN A 82 3.32 8.28 0.36
N THR A 83 4.06 9.40 0.45
CA THR A 83 5.09 9.75 -0.52
C THR A 83 6.40 9.07 -0.15
N VAL A 84 7.03 8.41 -1.12
CA VAL A 84 8.26 7.65 -0.93
C VAL A 84 9.39 8.34 -1.68
N GLU A 85 10.42 8.73 -0.94
CA GLU A 85 11.63 9.36 -1.47
C GLU A 85 12.76 8.33 -1.59
N LYS A 86 13.49 8.40 -2.70
CA LYS A 86 14.57 7.44 -2.98
C LYS A 86 15.68 7.49 -1.94
N ASP A 87 16.06 8.67 -1.52
CA ASP A 87 17.18 8.86 -0.57
C ASP A 87 16.83 8.43 0.85
N ILE A 88 15.52 8.36 1.18
CA ILE A 88 15.04 7.97 2.51
C ILE A 88 14.75 6.47 2.58
N ASN A 89 14.13 5.92 1.54
CA ASN A 89 13.77 4.49 1.48
C ASN A 89 13.99 3.93 0.06
N PRO A 90 15.25 3.71 -0.32
CA PRO A 90 15.59 3.30 -1.69
C PRO A 90 14.94 1.99 -2.11
N LEU A 91 14.91 0.99 -1.23
CA LEU A 91 14.34 -0.32 -1.57
C LEU A 91 12.83 -0.25 -1.84
N TYR A 92 12.09 0.52 -1.05
CA TYR A 92 10.66 0.69 -1.25
C TYR A 92 10.37 1.58 -2.46
N TRP A 93 11.20 2.59 -2.69
CA TRP A 93 11.14 3.40 -3.88
C TRP A 93 11.37 2.56 -5.14
N ASP A 94 12.40 1.71 -5.15
CA ASP A 94 12.71 0.83 -6.28
C ASP A 94 11.57 -0.16 -6.56
N LEU A 95 10.94 -0.72 -5.51
CA LEU A 95 9.76 -1.59 -5.66
C LEU A 95 8.62 -0.87 -6.40
N ILE A 96 8.26 0.34 -5.95
CA ILE A 96 7.16 1.11 -6.56
C ILE A 96 7.53 1.53 -7.98
N ASN A 97 8.77 1.91 -8.22
CA ASN A 97 9.29 2.29 -9.53
C ASN A 97 9.25 1.12 -10.52
N GLU A 98 9.72 -0.06 -10.14
CA GLU A 98 9.66 -1.25 -10.98
C GLU A 98 8.22 -1.69 -11.24
N PHE A 99 7.34 -1.60 -10.24
CA PHE A 99 5.92 -1.81 -10.43
C PHE A 99 5.33 -0.80 -11.43
N GLY A 100 5.68 0.47 -11.31
CA GLY A 100 5.27 1.52 -12.23
C GLY A 100 5.71 1.28 -13.67
N LYS A 101 6.97 0.85 -13.89
CA LYS A 101 7.49 0.50 -15.22
C LYS A 101 6.70 -0.63 -15.87
N ARG A 102 6.25 -1.62 -15.10
CA ARG A 102 5.51 -2.78 -15.60
C ARG A 102 4.03 -2.51 -15.83
N THR A 103 3.43 -1.63 -15.04
CA THR A 103 1.98 -1.41 -15.04
C THR A 103 1.54 -0.06 -15.61
N GLY A 104 2.47 0.88 -15.75
CA GLY A 104 2.19 2.29 -16.07
C GLY A 104 1.65 3.10 -14.87
N VAL A 105 1.56 2.50 -13.67
CA VAL A 105 1.00 3.14 -12.47
C VAL A 105 1.95 2.95 -11.28
N PRO A 106 2.81 3.92 -10.97
CA PRO A 106 3.76 3.86 -9.85
C PRO A 106 3.09 4.14 -8.51
N VAL A 107 2.02 3.40 -8.23
CA VAL A 107 1.24 3.47 -6.99
C VAL A 107 0.93 2.06 -6.52
N VAL A 108 1.13 1.78 -5.25
CA VAL A 108 0.76 0.50 -4.62
C VAL A 108 -0.15 0.77 -3.43
N MET A 109 -1.03 -0.17 -3.12
CA MET A 109 -1.82 -0.13 -1.91
C MET A 109 -0.92 -0.47 -0.72
N ASN A 110 -1.08 0.22 0.40
CA ASN A 110 -0.30 0.01 1.62
C ASN A 110 -1.21 -0.15 2.84
N THR A 111 -0.95 -1.18 3.63
CA THR A 111 -1.58 -1.36 4.94
C THR A 111 -0.59 -2.03 5.90
N SER A 112 -0.79 -1.88 7.22
CA SER A 112 0.07 -2.48 8.24
C SER A 112 0.14 -4.02 8.09
N PHE A 113 1.28 -4.60 8.41
CA PHE A 113 1.43 -6.05 8.46
C PHE A 113 0.99 -6.59 9.82
N ASN A 114 -0.27 -6.96 9.91
CA ASN A 114 -0.91 -7.61 11.05
C ASN A 114 -2.27 -8.14 10.66
N LEU A 115 -2.80 -9.08 11.40
CA LEU A 115 -4.20 -9.53 11.32
C LEU A 115 -5.09 -8.71 12.28
N ARG A 116 -6.40 -8.94 12.19
CA ARG A 116 -7.36 -8.31 13.11
C ARG A 116 -7.06 -8.73 14.54
N GLY A 117 -6.94 -7.74 15.42
CA GLY A 117 -6.67 -7.95 16.86
C GLY A 117 -5.20 -8.18 17.20
N GLU A 118 -4.30 -8.19 16.21
CA GLU A 118 -2.86 -8.30 16.43
C GLU A 118 -2.16 -6.93 16.38
N ALA A 119 -1.07 -6.80 17.10
CA ALA A 119 -0.12 -5.71 16.91
C ALA A 119 0.59 -5.87 15.55
N ILE A 120 1.18 -4.78 15.03
CA ILE A 120 2.04 -4.85 13.84
C ILE A 120 3.21 -5.80 14.13
N VAL A 121 3.52 -6.69 13.18
CA VAL A 121 4.63 -7.63 13.29
C VAL A 121 5.93 -6.90 13.61
N ASN A 122 6.71 -7.43 14.54
CA ASN A 122 7.94 -6.81 15.01
C ASN A 122 9.17 -7.72 14.89
N THR A 123 8.95 -9.03 14.80
CA THR A 123 10.04 -10.01 14.68
C THR A 123 9.86 -10.87 13.42
N PRO A 124 10.93 -11.51 12.93
CA PRO A 124 10.81 -12.51 11.84
C PRO A 124 9.82 -13.63 12.17
N THR A 125 9.77 -14.08 13.41
CA THR A 125 8.82 -15.10 13.87
C THR A 125 7.38 -14.62 13.75
N ASP A 126 7.10 -13.37 14.13
CA ASP A 126 5.76 -12.79 13.97
C ASP A 126 5.39 -12.71 12.49
N ALA A 127 6.32 -12.27 11.63
CA ALA A 127 6.09 -12.15 10.20
C ALA A 127 5.73 -13.51 9.57
N VAL A 128 6.50 -14.55 9.87
CA VAL A 128 6.24 -15.92 9.38
C VAL A 128 4.90 -16.44 9.91
N ARG A 129 4.64 -16.28 11.21
CA ARG A 129 3.36 -16.70 11.82
C ARG A 129 2.18 -16.02 11.13
N THR A 130 2.20 -14.69 11.03
CA THR A 130 1.11 -13.91 10.42
C THR A 130 0.96 -14.23 8.94
N PHE A 131 2.05 -14.46 8.21
CA PHE A 131 2.02 -14.88 6.82
C PHE A 131 1.28 -16.19 6.65
N PHE A 132 1.68 -17.26 7.36
CA PHE A 132 1.06 -18.58 7.23
C PHE A 132 -0.36 -18.65 7.82
N SER A 133 -0.73 -17.72 8.71
CA SER A 133 -2.09 -17.62 9.28
C SER A 133 -3.04 -16.72 8.46
N SER A 134 -2.63 -16.24 7.30
CA SER A 134 -3.42 -15.32 6.46
C SER A 134 -3.53 -15.79 5.02
N GLY A 135 -4.29 -15.10 4.21
CA GLY A 135 -4.40 -15.33 2.76
C GLY A 135 -3.38 -14.56 1.93
N MET A 136 -2.22 -14.19 2.48
CA MET A 136 -1.13 -13.58 1.71
C MET A 136 -0.43 -14.61 0.83
N ASP A 137 -0.05 -14.21 -0.38
CA ASP A 137 0.57 -15.10 -1.38
C ASP A 137 2.08 -15.23 -1.18
N ALA A 138 2.74 -14.13 -0.82
CA ALA A 138 4.20 -14.09 -0.67
C ALA A 138 4.63 -13.21 0.52
N LEU A 139 5.73 -13.57 1.14
CA LEU A 139 6.42 -12.81 2.18
C LEU A 139 7.85 -12.51 1.74
N VAL A 140 8.20 -11.24 1.69
CA VAL A 140 9.59 -10.80 1.53
C VAL A 140 10.14 -10.42 2.90
N ILE A 141 11.22 -11.06 3.32
CA ILE A 141 11.86 -10.80 4.61
C ILE A 141 13.39 -10.83 4.44
N GLY A 142 14.03 -9.67 4.59
CA GLY A 142 15.44 -9.52 4.22
C GLY A 142 15.66 -9.85 2.73
N SER A 143 16.52 -10.82 2.46
CA SER A 143 16.81 -11.29 1.10
C SER A 143 15.99 -12.53 0.68
N TYR A 144 15.05 -12.95 1.50
CA TYR A 144 14.26 -14.16 1.25
C TYR A 144 12.88 -13.84 0.71
N LEU A 145 12.44 -14.60 -0.27
CA LEU A 145 11.07 -14.67 -0.75
C LEU A 145 10.49 -16.01 -0.28
N VAL A 146 9.36 -15.95 0.42
CA VAL A 146 8.62 -17.14 0.90
C VAL A 146 7.26 -17.12 0.23
N GLU A 147 6.89 -18.20 -0.41
CA GLU A 147 5.60 -18.42 -1.08
C GLU A 147 4.86 -19.59 -0.44
N LYS A 148 3.52 -19.63 -0.61
CA LYS A 148 2.67 -20.77 -0.22
C LYS A 148 2.45 -21.71 -1.37
#